data_aa12a48c95da0c1beed99f680b09f7f1
#
_entry.id   aa12a48c95da0c1beed99f680b09f7f1
#
_cell.length_a   1.000
_cell.length_b   1.000
_cell.length_c   1.000
_cell.angle_alpha   90.00
_cell.angle_beta   90.00
_cell.angle_gamma   90.00
#
_symmetry.space_group_name_H-M   'P 1'
#
loop_
_entity.id
_entity.type
_entity.pdbx_description
1 polymer ?
#
loop_
_entity_poly.entity_id
_entity_poly.type
_entity_poly.pdbx_seq_one_letter_code
_entity_poly.pdbx_strand_id
1 'polypeptide(L)'
;MAVEHLVLLVLDRKRLTEEQRRDMLTLADRVPGELDITLENTVVFSETPEAEVIGALSYWHFASREDLDRFRMSRAHLEHLDRMRPVLLDKQIIDRTE
;
A
#
# COMPACT_ATOMS: atom_id res chain seq x y z
N MET A 1 -18.38 10.00 -5.38
CA MET A 1 -18.26 9.73 -3.94
C MET A 1 -16.85 9.28 -3.63
N ALA A 2 -16.28 9.85 -2.59
CA ALA A 2 -14.91 9.49 -2.17
C ALA A 2 -14.86 8.07 -1.61
N VAL A 3 -13.69 7.44 -1.72
CA VAL A 3 -13.45 6.06 -1.25
C VAL A 3 -12.20 6.06 -0.37
N GLU A 4 -12.32 5.45 0.79
CA GLU A 4 -11.20 5.11 1.64
C GLU A 4 -10.81 3.65 1.37
N HIS A 5 -9.53 3.42 1.18
CA HIS A 5 -8.98 2.10 0.86
C HIS A 5 -7.90 1.79 1.89
N LEU A 6 -8.17 0.84 2.76
CA LEU A 6 -7.23 0.44 3.81
C LEU A 6 -6.63 -0.91 3.45
N VAL A 7 -5.32 -0.98 3.49
CA VAL A 7 -4.59 -2.22 3.23
C VAL A 7 -3.76 -2.55 4.46
N LEU A 8 -4.07 -3.69 5.07
CA LEU A 8 -3.32 -4.20 6.21
C LEU A 8 -2.46 -5.36 5.75
N LEU A 9 -1.16 -5.21 5.88
CA LEU A 9 -0.20 -6.24 5.49
C LEU A 9 0.49 -6.81 6.71
N VAL A 10 0.72 -8.13 6.70
CA VAL A 10 1.60 -8.80 7.65
C VAL A 10 2.83 -9.25 6.88
N LEU A 11 3.98 -8.74 7.28
CA LEU A 11 5.23 -8.92 6.55
C LEU A 11 6.23 -9.75 7.35
N ASP A 12 7.02 -10.55 6.63
CA ASP A 12 8.10 -11.34 7.22
C ASP A 12 9.25 -10.41 7.61
N ARG A 13 9.45 -10.18 8.90
CA ARG A 13 10.45 -9.27 9.41
C ARG A 13 11.88 -9.63 8.97
N LYS A 14 12.19 -10.92 8.92
CA LYS A 14 13.54 -11.37 8.58
C LYS A 14 13.91 -11.10 7.14
N ARG A 15 12.92 -11.07 6.25
CA ARG A 15 13.13 -10.94 4.81
C ARG A 15 12.85 -9.54 4.27
N LEU A 16 12.19 -8.70 5.06
CA LEU A 16 11.84 -7.35 4.63
C LEU A 16 13.09 -6.46 4.53
N THR A 17 13.31 -5.88 3.37
CA THR A 17 14.45 -5.00 3.09
C THR A 17 14.07 -3.53 3.26
N GLU A 18 15.08 -2.67 3.41
CA GLU A 18 14.89 -1.23 3.42
C GLU A 18 14.31 -0.72 2.09
N GLU A 19 14.69 -1.33 0.97
CA GLU A 19 14.12 -0.98 -0.33
C GLU A 19 12.62 -1.25 -0.37
N GLN A 20 12.18 -2.38 0.17
CA GLN A 20 10.76 -2.70 0.23
C GLN A 20 9.99 -1.75 1.13
N ARG A 21 10.56 -1.35 2.27
CA ARG A 21 9.95 -0.35 3.14
C ARG A 21 9.81 0.99 2.41
N ARG A 22 10.87 1.41 1.74
CA ARG A 22 10.86 2.66 0.98
C ARG A 22 9.85 2.59 -0.16
N ASP A 23 9.73 1.45 -0.81
CA ASP A 23 8.75 1.26 -1.87
C ASP A 23 7.32 1.49 -1.37
N MET A 24 6.99 0.98 -0.19
CA MET A 24 5.68 1.24 0.42
C MET A 24 5.47 2.72 0.73
N LEU A 25 6.49 3.39 1.26
CA LEU A 25 6.39 4.80 1.65
C LEU A 25 6.30 5.74 0.45
N THR A 26 6.83 5.35 -0.70
CA THR A 26 6.92 6.20 -1.89
C THR A 26 5.97 5.82 -3.01
N LEU A 27 5.18 4.76 -2.83
CA LEU A 27 4.26 4.30 -3.87
C LEU A 27 3.34 5.43 -4.36
N ALA A 28 2.75 6.17 -3.43
CA ALA A 28 1.85 7.27 -3.77
C ALA A 28 2.51 8.35 -4.62
N ASP A 29 3.80 8.57 -4.42
CA ASP A 29 4.54 9.62 -5.14
C ASP A 29 4.77 9.26 -6.61
N ARG A 30 4.71 7.97 -6.95
CA ARG A 30 4.89 7.51 -8.33
C ARG A 30 3.62 7.53 -9.15
N VAL A 31 2.47 7.60 -8.48
CA VAL A 31 1.16 7.54 -9.17
C VAL A 31 0.90 8.78 -10.05
N PRO A 32 1.18 10.02 -9.60
CA PRO A 32 0.93 11.21 -10.44
C PRO A 32 1.74 11.24 -11.74
N GLY A 33 2.86 10.53 -11.81
CA GLY A 33 3.62 10.41 -13.05
C GLY A 33 2.97 9.51 -14.09
N GLU A 34 2.01 8.70 -13.68
CA GLU A 34 1.34 7.73 -14.54
C GLU A 34 -0.15 8.06 -14.73
N LEU A 35 -0.82 8.51 -13.66
CA LEU A 35 -2.25 8.75 -13.65
C LEU A 35 -2.56 10.18 -13.21
N ASP A 36 -3.53 10.80 -13.87
CA ASP A 36 -4.04 12.12 -13.48
C ASP A 36 -5.17 11.93 -12.48
N ILE A 37 -4.82 11.57 -11.25
CA ILE A 37 -5.77 11.41 -10.15
C ILE A 37 -5.22 12.08 -8.90
N THR A 38 -6.13 12.52 -8.02
CA THR A 38 -5.78 13.06 -6.71
C THR A 38 -5.97 11.96 -5.68
N LEU A 39 -4.95 11.75 -4.85
CA LEU A 39 -5.02 10.77 -3.79
C LEU A 39 -4.28 11.25 -2.56
N GLU A 40 -4.64 10.69 -1.42
CA GLU A 40 -3.90 10.85 -0.17
C GLU A 40 -3.48 9.46 0.29
N ASN A 41 -2.30 9.37 0.87
CA ASN A 41 -1.78 8.10 1.40
C ASN A 41 -0.99 8.33 2.69
N THR A 42 -1.20 7.45 3.64
CA THR A 42 -0.43 7.38 4.88
C THR A 42 -0.07 5.92 5.13
N VAL A 43 1.19 5.67 5.44
CA VAL A 43 1.67 4.33 5.76
C VAL A 43 2.23 4.33 7.18
N VAL A 44 1.79 3.35 7.98
CA VAL A 44 2.27 3.17 9.35
C VAL A 44 2.77 1.75 9.51
N PHE A 45 3.98 1.60 10.03
CA PHE A 45 4.53 0.30 10.38
C PHE A 45 4.35 0.06 11.88
N SER A 46 3.92 -1.15 12.23
CA SER A 46 3.82 -1.59 13.63
C SER A 46 4.92 -2.63 13.87
N GLU A 47 5.88 -2.26 14.68
CA GLU A 47 7.04 -3.11 15.00
C GLU A 47 7.13 -3.34 16.50
N THR A 48 7.04 -4.61 16.90
CA THR A 48 7.37 -5.02 18.25
C THR A 48 8.77 -5.63 18.19
N PRO A 49 9.72 -5.22 19.04
CA PRO A 49 11.13 -5.65 18.90
C PRO A 49 11.36 -7.16 18.82
N GLU A 50 10.54 -7.96 19.48
CA GLU A 50 10.69 -9.40 19.49
C GLU A 50 9.76 -10.15 18.53
N ALA A 51 8.92 -9.41 17.79
CA ALA A 51 7.97 -10.04 16.88
C ALA A 51 8.68 -10.52 15.60
N GLU A 52 8.23 -11.65 15.09
CA GLU A 52 8.72 -12.20 13.83
C GLU A 52 8.09 -11.54 12.63
N VAL A 53 7.04 -10.77 12.83
CA VAL A 53 6.29 -10.11 11.77
C VAL A 53 6.23 -8.62 12.00
N ILE A 54 6.02 -7.89 10.92
CA ILE A 54 5.77 -6.45 10.92
C ILE A 54 4.41 -6.21 10.33
N GLY A 55 3.56 -5.48 11.05
CA GLY A 55 2.30 -4.99 10.51
C GLY A 55 2.54 -3.72 9.72
N ALA A 56 1.92 -3.59 8.57
CA ALA A 56 1.96 -2.36 7.78
C ALA A 56 0.54 -1.97 7.41
N LEU A 57 0.11 -0.79 7.85
CA LEU A 57 -1.19 -0.23 7.50
C LEU A 57 -0.97 0.85 6.47
N SER A 58 -1.58 0.68 5.30
CA SER A 58 -1.57 1.68 4.25
C SER A 58 -2.99 2.21 4.09
N TYR A 59 -3.16 3.49 4.38
CA TYR A 59 -4.42 4.19 4.22
C TYR A 59 -4.39 5.02 2.96
N TRP A 60 -5.44 4.87 2.13
CA TRP A 60 -5.58 5.62 0.89
C TRP A 60 -6.93 6.32 0.86
N HIS A 61 -6.95 7.52 0.33
CA HIS A 61 -8.17 8.25 0.05
C HIS A 61 -8.19 8.66 -1.42
N PHE A 62 -9.25 8.24 -2.13
CA PHE A 62 -9.46 8.56 -3.54
C PHE A 62 -10.73 9.37 -3.71
N ALA A 63 -10.74 10.25 -4.72
CA ALA A 63 -11.91 11.08 -5.00
C ALA A 63 -13.11 10.25 -5.48
N SER A 64 -12.86 9.07 -6.06
CA SER A 64 -13.92 8.22 -6.59
C SER A 64 -13.48 6.77 -6.64
N ARG A 65 -14.45 5.86 -6.77
CA ARG A 65 -14.18 4.43 -7.01
C ARG A 65 -13.43 4.21 -8.31
N GLU A 66 -13.73 5.00 -9.33
CA GLU A 66 -13.04 4.92 -10.60
C GLU A 66 -11.54 5.18 -10.44
N ASP A 67 -11.18 6.19 -9.65
CA ASP A 67 -9.78 6.50 -9.38
C ASP A 67 -9.07 5.36 -8.65
N LEU A 68 -9.73 4.76 -7.67
CA LEU A 68 -9.19 3.58 -6.98
C LEU A 68 -8.96 2.43 -7.97
N ASP A 69 -9.91 2.16 -8.84
CA ASP A 69 -9.78 1.06 -9.81
C ASP A 69 -8.64 1.33 -10.80
N ARG A 70 -8.48 2.57 -11.23
CA ARG A 70 -7.35 2.97 -12.08
C ARG A 70 -6.01 2.78 -11.36
N PHE A 71 -5.95 3.19 -10.09
CA PHE A 71 -4.75 3.00 -9.27
C PHE A 71 -4.37 1.51 -9.17
N ARG A 72 -5.35 0.64 -8.94
CA ARG A 72 -5.10 -0.81 -8.81
C ARG A 72 -4.47 -1.41 -10.06
N MET A 73 -4.79 -0.88 -11.22
CA MET A 73 -4.26 -1.35 -12.51
C MET A 73 -3.02 -0.60 -12.96
N SER A 74 -2.55 0.38 -12.18
CA SER A 74 -1.40 1.18 -12.55
C SER A 74 -0.12 0.35 -12.53
N ARG A 75 0.84 0.75 -13.36
CA ARG A 75 2.17 0.13 -13.37
C ARG A 75 2.82 0.24 -12.00
N ALA A 76 2.74 1.41 -11.38
CA ALA A 76 3.34 1.64 -10.06
C ALA A 76 2.82 0.64 -9.04
N HIS A 77 1.49 0.40 -9.00
CA HIS A 77 0.90 -0.53 -8.05
C HIS A 77 1.27 -1.99 -8.38
N LEU A 78 1.23 -2.37 -9.65
CA LEU A 78 1.56 -3.74 -10.04
C LEU A 78 3.04 -4.08 -9.77
N GLU A 79 3.94 -3.16 -10.02
CA GLU A 79 5.36 -3.33 -9.67
C GLU A 79 5.55 -3.43 -8.15
N HIS A 80 4.81 -2.62 -7.39
CA HIS A 80 4.83 -2.68 -5.93
C HIS A 80 4.40 -4.07 -5.44
N LEU A 81 3.31 -4.61 -5.96
CA LEU A 81 2.84 -5.95 -5.59
C LEU A 81 3.91 -7.01 -5.84
N ASP A 82 4.60 -6.93 -6.98
CA ASP A 82 5.67 -7.87 -7.30
C ASP A 82 6.84 -7.78 -6.32
N ARG A 83 7.23 -6.56 -5.95
CA ARG A 83 8.33 -6.35 -5.00
C ARG A 83 8.00 -6.85 -3.60
N MET A 84 6.75 -6.72 -3.19
CA MET A 84 6.33 -7.11 -1.84
C MET A 84 6.00 -8.60 -1.70
N ARG A 85 5.73 -9.29 -2.80
CA ARG A 85 5.31 -10.69 -2.77
C ARG A 85 6.22 -11.60 -1.95
N PRO A 86 7.57 -11.50 -2.06
CA PRO A 86 8.46 -12.39 -1.29
C PRO A 86 8.36 -12.27 0.22
N VAL A 87 7.88 -11.14 0.73
CA VAL A 87 7.81 -10.87 2.18
C VAL A 87 6.40 -10.82 2.72
N LEU A 88 5.39 -10.93 1.86
CA LEU A 88 3.99 -10.85 2.25
C LEU A 88 3.50 -12.17 2.83
N LEU A 89 3.09 -12.16 4.10
CA LEU A 89 2.55 -13.33 4.79
C LEU A 89 1.03 -13.32 4.82
N ASP A 90 0.41 -12.14 4.93
CA ASP A 90 -1.04 -12.00 4.94
C ASP A 90 -1.43 -10.59 4.51
N LYS A 91 -2.65 -10.46 4.01
CA LYS A 91 -3.17 -9.20 3.49
C LYS A 91 -4.66 -9.11 3.71
N GLN A 92 -5.11 -7.97 4.21
CA GLN A 92 -6.54 -7.66 4.33
C GLN A 92 -6.78 -6.29 3.70
N ILE A 93 -7.88 -6.18 2.98
CA ILE A 93 -8.29 -4.93 2.33
C ILE A 93 -9.69 -4.58 2.81
N ILE A 94 -9.85 -3.34 3.24
CA ILE A 94 -11.16 -2.81 3.65
C ILE A 94 -11.37 -1.51 2.89
N ASP A 95 -12.44 -1.47 2.10
CA ASP A 95 -12.85 -0.28 1.37
C ASP A 95 -14.10 0.30 1.99
N ARG A 96 -14.12 1.61 2.13
CA ARG A 96 -15.29 2.33 2.63
C ARG A 96 -15.64 3.46 1.68
N THR A 97 -16.89 3.49 1.23
CA THR A 97 -17.42 4.56 0.39
C THR A 97 -18.07 5.61 1.29
N GLU A 98 -17.72 6.86 1.05
CA GLU A 98 -18.31 7.99 1.75
C GLU A 98 -19.55 8.52 1.03
#